data_8df228ea5597c9cc23cc75dc48d99fc2
#
_entry.id   8df228ea5597c9cc23cc75dc48d99fc2
#
_cell.length_a   1.000
_cell.length_b   1.000
_cell.length_c   1.000
_cell.angle_alpha   90.00
_cell.angle_beta   90.00
_cell.angle_gamma   90.00
#
_symmetry.space_group_name_H-M   'P 1'
#
loop_
_entity.id
_entity.type
_entity.pdbx_description
1 polymer ?
#
loop_
_entity_poly.entity_id
_entity_poly.type
_entity_poly.pdbx_seq_one_letter_code
_entity_poly.pdbx_strand_id
1 'polypeptide(L)'
;MKIAHVIDGDTVDIDIKGRTERVRLIGVNTPETKHPTKPIECFGPEASAYMTQLLPKGTTVRIERDVEARDRYGRMLLYLYLGSDNLFINLDLVARGYGTPMSIEPNTFHRNDFVRAAAQAEAANVGLWKACR
;
A
#
# COMPACT_ATOMS: atom_id res chain seq x y z
N MET A 1 -5.23 2.49 15.84
CA MET A 1 -5.94 3.08 14.68
C MET A 1 -6.73 1.98 13.99
N LYS A 2 -7.84 2.32 13.37
CA LYS A 2 -8.71 1.32 12.74
C LYS A 2 -9.01 1.68 11.30
N ILE A 3 -9.08 0.65 10.45
CA ILE A 3 -9.44 0.83 9.03
C ILE A 3 -10.89 1.26 8.94
N ALA A 4 -11.14 2.35 8.20
CA ALA A 4 -12.49 2.78 7.85
C ALA A 4 -12.91 2.21 6.48
N HIS A 5 -12.03 2.28 5.48
CA HIS A 5 -12.35 1.85 4.12
C HIS A 5 -11.08 1.69 3.29
N VAL A 6 -11.03 0.64 2.48
CA VAL A 6 -9.98 0.46 1.46
C VAL A 6 -10.44 1.14 0.18
N ILE A 7 -9.63 2.09 -0.33
CA ILE A 7 -9.94 2.84 -1.55
C ILE A 7 -9.37 2.12 -2.76
N ASP A 8 -8.08 1.74 -2.68
CA ASP A 8 -7.36 1.04 -3.74
C ASP A 8 -6.25 0.22 -3.09
N GLY A 9 -5.45 -0.49 -3.87
CA GLY A 9 -4.39 -1.33 -3.34
C GLY A 9 -3.37 -0.58 -2.48
N ASP A 10 -3.14 0.70 -2.75
CA ASP A 10 -2.15 1.51 -2.03
C ASP A 10 -2.75 2.72 -1.30
N THR A 11 -4.06 2.80 -1.19
CA THR A 11 -4.76 3.93 -0.57
C THR A 11 -5.89 3.43 0.32
N VAL A 12 -5.89 3.85 1.58
CA VAL A 12 -6.91 3.44 2.56
C VAL A 12 -7.36 4.65 3.37
N ASP A 13 -8.58 4.58 3.89
CA ASP A 13 -9.05 5.53 4.89
C ASP A 13 -8.94 4.89 6.27
N ILE A 14 -8.36 5.63 7.21
CA ILE A 14 -8.10 5.15 8.58
C ILE A 14 -8.71 6.13 9.58
N ASP A 15 -9.37 5.60 10.59
CA ASP A 15 -9.85 6.39 11.72
C ASP A 15 -8.70 6.60 12.70
N ILE A 16 -8.29 7.85 12.85
CA ILE A 16 -7.18 8.28 13.70
C ILE A 16 -7.70 9.37 14.62
N LYS A 17 -7.76 9.09 15.93
CA LYS A 17 -8.18 10.06 16.96
C LYS A 17 -9.52 10.72 16.63
N GLY A 18 -10.50 9.93 16.20
CA GLY A 18 -11.84 10.40 15.89
C GLY A 18 -12.01 11.08 14.54
N ARG A 19 -10.99 11.07 13.70
CA ARG A 19 -11.05 11.62 12.34
C ARG A 19 -10.71 10.55 11.33
N THR A 20 -11.41 10.56 10.19
CA THR A 20 -11.07 9.69 9.08
C THR A 20 -10.06 10.40 8.19
N GLU A 21 -8.88 9.82 8.05
CA GLU A 21 -7.80 10.35 7.22
C GLU A 21 -7.58 9.46 6.02
N ARG A 22 -7.41 10.08 4.85
CA ARG A 22 -6.98 9.34 3.66
C ARG A 22 -5.48 9.14 3.72
N VAL A 23 -5.04 7.90 3.52
CA VAL A 23 -3.65 7.48 3.67
C VAL A 23 -3.15 6.89 2.36
N ARG A 24 -2.04 7.42 1.86
CA ARG A 24 -1.28 6.84 0.75
C ARG A 24 -0.12 6.06 1.35
N LEU A 25 -0.02 4.78 1.02
CA LEU A 25 1.04 3.93 1.55
C LEU A 25 2.39 4.31 0.93
N ILE A 26 3.40 4.51 1.78
CA ILE A 26 4.75 4.83 1.33
C ILE A 26 5.41 3.58 0.75
N GLY A 27 6.18 3.76 -0.32
CA GLY A 27 7.11 2.74 -0.81
C GLY A 27 6.54 1.76 -1.82
N VAL A 28 5.23 1.74 -2.01
CA VAL A 28 4.57 0.81 -2.92
C VAL A 28 3.60 1.55 -3.83
N ASN A 29 3.57 1.14 -5.10
CA ASN A 29 2.59 1.61 -6.07
C ASN A 29 1.87 0.39 -6.62
N THR A 30 0.56 0.30 -6.36
CA THR A 30 -0.26 -0.77 -6.94
C THR A 30 -0.83 -0.32 -8.27
N PRO A 31 -1.18 -1.27 -9.17
CA PRO A 31 -1.78 -0.90 -10.46
C PRO A 31 -3.11 -0.17 -10.25
N GLU A 32 -3.37 0.82 -11.10
CA GLU A 32 -4.49 1.75 -10.95
C GLU A 32 -5.84 1.09 -11.25
N THR A 33 -6.86 1.37 -10.43
CA THR A 33 -8.23 0.91 -10.65
C THR A 33 -9.26 2.03 -10.64
N LYS A 34 -8.91 3.21 -10.11
CA LYS A 34 -9.89 4.28 -9.81
C LYS A 34 -9.62 5.58 -10.54
N HIS A 35 -8.71 5.59 -11.52
CA HIS A 35 -8.39 6.81 -12.25
C HIS A 35 -9.53 7.15 -13.22
N PRO A 36 -10.03 8.41 -13.21
CA PRO A 36 -11.20 8.77 -14.03
C PRO A 36 -10.94 8.73 -15.54
N THR A 37 -9.69 8.88 -16.00
CA THR A 37 -9.36 8.96 -17.42
C THR A 37 -8.42 7.85 -17.89
N LYS A 38 -7.93 6.99 -17.01
CA LYS A 38 -7.04 5.89 -17.38
C LYS A 38 -7.76 4.56 -17.25
N PRO A 39 -7.45 3.58 -18.12
CA PRO A 39 -8.02 2.24 -17.98
C PRO A 39 -7.53 1.56 -16.70
N ILE A 40 -8.27 0.54 -16.26
CA ILE A 40 -7.85 -0.32 -15.17
C ILE A 40 -6.59 -1.06 -15.59
N GLU A 41 -5.54 -0.94 -14.77
CA GLU A 41 -4.25 -1.57 -15.06
C GLU A 41 -4.25 -3.04 -14.67
N CYS A 42 -3.39 -3.81 -15.36
CA CYS A 42 -3.19 -5.23 -15.07
C CYS A 42 -2.86 -5.43 -13.59
N PHE A 43 -3.53 -6.37 -12.95
CA PHE A 43 -3.40 -6.74 -11.53
C PHE A 43 -3.93 -5.70 -10.55
N GLY A 44 -4.53 -4.61 -11.03
CA GLY A 44 -5.15 -3.60 -10.16
C GLY A 44 -6.30 -4.15 -9.34
N PRO A 45 -7.29 -4.83 -9.97
CA PRO A 45 -8.39 -5.42 -9.21
C PRO A 45 -7.93 -6.43 -8.18
N GLU A 46 -6.92 -7.23 -8.48
CA GLU A 46 -6.36 -8.23 -7.56
C GLU A 46 -5.70 -7.58 -6.36
N ALA A 47 -4.93 -6.49 -6.56
CA ALA A 47 -4.30 -5.76 -5.47
C ALA A 47 -5.35 -5.12 -4.55
N SER A 48 -6.36 -4.50 -5.12
CA SER A 48 -7.46 -3.88 -4.38
C SER A 48 -8.25 -4.94 -3.58
N ALA A 49 -8.52 -6.08 -4.19
CA ALA A 49 -9.22 -7.20 -3.53
C ALA A 49 -8.40 -7.76 -2.38
N TYR A 50 -7.09 -7.91 -2.55
CA TYR A 50 -6.19 -8.37 -1.50
C TYR A 50 -6.24 -7.45 -0.28
N MET A 51 -6.14 -6.13 -0.51
CA MET A 51 -6.20 -5.15 0.57
C MET A 51 -7.56 -5.15 1.27
N THR A 52 -8.64 -5.25 0.52
CA THR A 52 -9.98 -5.31 1.07
C THR A 52 -10.15 -6.55 1.97
N GLN A 53 -9.60 -7.68 1.55
CA GLN A 53 -9.65 -8.92 2.32
C GLN A 53 -8.75 -8.86 3.55
N LEU A 54 -7.56 -8.26 3.44
CA LEU A 54 -6.61 -8.13 4.54
C LEU A 54 -7.08 -7.14 5.60
N LEU A 55 -7.74 -6.07 5.18
CA LEU A 55 -8.12 -4.93 6.01
C LEU A 55 -9.63 -4.66 5.98
N PRO A 56 -10.47 -5.59 6.52
CA PRO A 56 -11.89 -5.29 6.67
C PRO A 56 -12.08 -4.06 7.57
N LYS A 57 -13.20 -3.37 7.40
CA LYS A 57 -13.55 -2.24 8.25
C LYS A 57 -13.42 -2.60 9.73
N GLY A 58 -12.77 -1.74 10.50
CA GLY A 58 -12.56 -1.95 11.94
C GLY A 58 -11.27 -2.70 12.28
N THR A 59 -10.52 -3.17 11.29
CA THR A 59 -9.22 -3.82 11.54
C THR A 59 -8.27 -2.83 12.22
N THR A 60 -7.64 -3.27 13.31
CA THR A 60 -6.65 -2.46 14.03
C THR A 60 -5.32 -2.49 13.29
N VAL A 61 -4.75 -1.30 13.07
CA VAL A 61 -3.43 -1.15 12.46
C VAL A 61 -2.57 -0.23 13.33
N ARG A 62 -1.25 -0.45 13.25
CA ARG A 62 -0.25 0.44 13.80
C ARG A 62 0.32 1.26 12.65
N ILE A 63 0.53 2.56 12.90
CA ILE A 63 1.05 3.47 11.87
C ILE A 63 2.47 3.90 12.22
N GLU A 64 3.29 4.14 11.19
CA GLU A 64 4.64 4.67 11.32
C GLU A 64 4.80 5.81 10.31
N ARG A 65 5.36 6.93 10.77
CA ARG A 65 5.64 8.09 9.91
C ARG A 65 7.09 8.04 9.43
N ASP A 66 7.34 8.70 8.31
CA ASP A 66 8.69 9.01 7.86
C ASP A 66 8.93 10.52 8.03
N VAL A 67 9.64 11.17 7.11
CA VAL A 67 10.03 12.58 7.25
C VAL A 67 8.84 13.50 7.03
N GLU A 68 8.10 13.33 5.93
CA GLU A 68 7.00 14.21 5.52
C GLU A 68 5.66 13.53 5.78
N ALA A 69 4.79 14.21 6.53
CA ALA A 69 3.55 13.62 7.01
C ALA A 69 2.45 13.53 5.96
N ARG A 70 2.43 14.47 4.98
CA ARG A 70 1.36 14.57 4.00
C ARG A 70 1.91 14.88 2.62
N ASP A 71 1.21 14.42 1.59
CA ASP A 71 1.52 14.80 0.21
C ASP A 71 0.82 16.12 -0.16
N ARG A 72 1.02 16.56 -1.38
CA ARG A 72 0.44 17.83 -1.88
C ARG A 72 -1.09 17.77 -1.98
N TYR A 73 -1.69 16.59 -1.96
CA TYR A 73 -3.14 16.39 -1.99
C TYR A 73 -3.75 16.29 -0.59
N GLY A 74 -2.94 16.43 0.47
CA GLY A 74 -3.39 16.34 1.85
C GLY A 74 -3.49 14.93 2.40
N ARG A 75 -3.13 13.89 1.62
CA ARG A 75 -3.16 12.51 2.12
C ARG A 75 -2.00 12.31 3.09
N MET A 76 -2.26 11.56 4.16
CA MET A 76 -1.18 11.14 5.05
C MET A 76 -0.30 10.12 4.36
N LEU A 77 1.00 10.21 4.61
CA LEU A 77 2.00 9.29 4.08
C LEU A 77 2.47 8.40 5.23
N LEU A 78 2.14 7.11 5.18
CA LEU A 78 2.37 6.20 6.30
C LEU A 78 2.87 4.84 5.85
N TYR A 79 3.61 4.20 6.75
CA TYR A 79 3.82 2.75 6.77
C TYR A 79 2.78 2.15 7.71
N LEU A 80 2.16 1.03 7.31
CA LEU A 80 1.13 0.36 8.08
C LEU A 80 1.57 -1.03 8.51
N TYR A 81 1.25 -1.36 9.76
CA TYR A 81 1.48 -2.69 10.32
C TYR A 81 0.16 -3.23 10.84
N LEU A 82 -0.14 -4.49 10.53
CA LEU A 82 -1.34 -5.15 11.02
C LEU A 82 -1.24 -5.35 12.53
N GLY A 83 -2.28 -4.97 13.26
CA GLY A 83 -2.23 -4.98 14.73
C GLY A 83 -2.12 -6.38 15.34
N SER A 84 -2.65 -7.40 14.66
CA SER A 84 -2.70 -8.77 15.19
C SER A 84 -1.34 -9.45 15.22
N ASP A 85 -0.53 -9.30 14.16
CA ASP A 85 0.73 -10.04 13.98
C ASP A 85 1.89 -9.16 13.55
N ASN A 86 1.66 -7.84 13.50
CA ASN A 86 2.66 -6.85 13.12
C ASN A 86 3.17 -6.99 11.67
N LEU A 87 2.37 -7.58 10.79
CA LEU A 87 2.70 -7.67 9.37
C LEU A 87 2.93 -6.29 8.77
N PHE A 88 4.07 -6.07 8.13
CA PHE A 88 4.40 -4.81 7.45
C PHE A 88 3.66 -4.79 6.10
N ILE A 89 2.52 -4.11 6.07
CA ILE A 89 1.57 -4.19 4.96
C ILE A 89 2.17 -3.63 3.67
N ASN A 90 2.83 -2.46 3.73
CA ASN A 90 3.47 -1.85 2.55
C ASN A 90 4.44 -2.82 1.88
N LEU A 91 5.30 -3.45 2.68
CA LEU A 91 6.31 -4.38 2.18
C LEU A 91 5.68 -5.68 1.69
N ASP A 92 4.65 -6.16 2.38
CA ASP A 92 3.92 -7.38 2.00
C ASP A 92 3.32 -7.27 0.60
N LEU A 93 2.77 -6.10 0.26
CA LEU A 93 2.23 -5.85 -1.09
C LEU A 93 3.30 -6.05 -2.17
N VAL A 94 4.50 -5.53 -1.94
CA VAL A 94 5.61 -5.67 -2.89
C VAL A 94 6.10 -7.12 -2.93
N ALA A 95 6.27 -7.74 -1.77
CA ALA A 95 6.79 -9.11 -1.66
C ALA A 95 5.87 -10.13 -2.33
N ARG A 96 4.57 -9.92 -2.30
CA ARG A 96 3.58 -10.81 -2.93
C ARG A 96 3.28 -10.46 -4.39
N GLY A 97 3.89 -9.40 -4.91
CA GLY A 97 3.70 -8.99 -6.30
C GLY A 97 2.38 -8.27 -6.58
N TYR A 98 1.80 -7.60 -5.57
CA TYR A 98 0.62 -6.76 -5.77
C TYR A 98 0.97 -5.33 -6.14
N GLY A 99 2.23 -4.92 -5.99
CA GLY A 99 2.68 -3.59 -6.35
C GLY A 99 4.18 -3.56 -6.62
N THR A 100 4.64 -2.41 -7.11
CA THR A 100 6.05 -2.17 -7.39
C THR A 100 6.59 -1.11 -6.44
N PRO A 101 7.92 -1.06 -6.22
CA PRO A 101 8.49 -0.03 -5.36
C PRO A 101 8.27 1.35 -5.95
N MET A 102 7.91 2.32 -5.10
CA MET A 102 7.80 3.71 -5.49
C MET A 102 8.28 4.58 -4.35
N SER A 103 9.36 5.32 -4.56
CA SER A 103 9.86 6.28 -3.58
C SER A 103 8.98 7.52 -3.56
N ILE A 104 8.61 7.97 -2.37
CA ILE A 104 7.90 9.23 -2.14
C ILE A 104 8.87 10.11 -1.34
N GLU A 105 9.74 10.85 -2.06
CA GLU A 105 10.75 11.69 -1.44
C GLU A 105 10.11 12.74 -0.53
N PRO A 106 10.68 13.02 0.65
CA PRO A 106 11.91 12.48 1.25
C PRO A 106 11.70 11.21 2.10
N ASN A 107 10.59 10.53 1.97
CA ASN A 107 10.18 9.39 2.79
C ASN A 107 10.81 8.10 2.25
N THR A 108 12.09 7.88 2.55
CA THR A 108 12.87 6.80 1.94
C THR A 108 13.49 5.83 2.95
N PHE A 109 13.03 5.86 4.19
CA PHE A 109 13.64 5.07 5.27
C PHE A 109 13.68 3.56 4.94
N HIS A 110 12.61 3.01 4.38
CA HIS A 110 12.51 1.58 4.05
C HIS A 110 12.78 1.28 2.57
N ARG A 111 13.29 2.25 1.81
CA ARG A 111 13.43 2.11 0.34
C ARG A 111 14.16 0.84 -0.08
N ASN A 112 15.29 0.53 0.57
CA ASN A 112 16.09 -0.64 0.19
C ASN A 112 15.36 -1.96 0.42
N ASP A 113 14.51 -2.02 1.43
CA ASP A 113 13.68 -3.20 1.70
C ASP A 113 12.68 -3.43 0.58
N PHE A 114 12.05 -2.36 0.07
CA PHE A 114 11.10 -2.46 -1.03
C PHE A 114 11.77 -2.90 -2.32
N VAL A 115 12.94 -2.33 -2.65
CA VAL A 115 13.70 -2.70 -3.85
C VAL A 115 14.09 -4.17 -3.80
N ARG A 116 14.56 -4.64 -2.65
CA ARG A 116 14.97 -6.04 -2.46
C ARG A 116 13.78 -6.98 -2.57
N ALA A 117 12.65 -6.64 -1.95
CA ALA A 117 11.44 -7.46 -2.02
C ALA A 117 10.91 -7.56 -3.45
N ALA A 118 10.96 -6.47 -4.21
CA ALA A 118 10.54 -6.46 -5.62
C ALA A 118 11.42 -7.36 -6.47
N ALA A 119 12.74 -7.32 -6.27
CA ALA A 119 13.66 -8.18 -7.00
C ALA A 119 13.37 -9.67 -6.74
N GLN A 120 13.08 -10.01 -5.48
CA GLN A 120 12.72 -11.38 -5.10
C GLN A 120 11.37 -11.80 -5.70
N ALA A 121 10.38 -10.92 -5.69
CA ALA A 121 9.06 -11.20 -6.25
C ALA A 121 9.15 -11.42 -7.77
N GLU A 122 9.93 -10.60 -8.47
CA GLU A 122 10.16 -10.73 -9.91
C GLU A 122 10.85 -12.06 -10.23
N ALA A 123 11.90 -12.39 -9.49
CA ALA A 123 12.63 -13.65 -9.68
C ALA A 123 11.74 -14.87 -9.42
N ALA A 124 10.84 -14.77 -8.44
CA ALA A 124 9.90 -15.86 -8.12
C ALA A 124 8.67 -15.86 -9.03
N ASN A 125 8.52 -14.86 -9.90
CA ASN A 125 7.43 -14.77 -10.87
C ASN A 125 6.04 -14.81 -10.21
N VAL A 126 5.86 -14.02 -9.15
CA VAL A 126 4.60 -13.97 -8.38
C VAL A 126 3.80 -12.71 -8.72
N GLY A 127 2.48 -12.80 -8.58
CA GLY A 127 1.58 -11.66 -8.73
C GLY A 127 1.64 -11.03 -10.10
N LEU A 128 1.83 -9.71 -10.14
CA LEU A 128 1.87 -8.95 -11.39
C LEU A 128 3.04 -9.36 -12.30
N TRP A 129 4.13 -9.87 -11.72
CA TRP A 129 5.30 -10.31 -12.48
C TRP A 129 4.99 -11.52 -13.36
N LYS A 130 4.00 -12.31 -12.98
CA LYS A 130 3.50 -13.43 -13.79
C LYS A 130 2.32 -12.99 -14.66
N ALA A 131 1.34 -12.31 -14.09
CA ALA A 131 0.06 -12.02 -14.72
C ALA A 131 0.16 -10.94 -15.80
N CYS A 132 1.12 -10.01 -15.70
CA CYS A 132 1.16 -8.81 -16.52
C CYS A 132 2.31 -8.79 -17.54
N ARG A 133 2.83 -9.94 -17.87
CA ARG A 133 3.89 -10.05 -18.87
C ARG A 133 3.37 -9.96 -20.30
#